data_e8baca4329e8431bd408d6824020e593
#
_entry.id   e8baca4329e8431bd408d6824020e593
#
_cell.length_a   1.000
_cell.length_b   1.000
_cell.length_c   1.000
_cell.angle_alpha   90.00
_cell.angle_beta   90.00
_cell.angle_gamma   90.00
#
_symmetry.space_group_name_H-M   'P 1'
#
loop_
_entity.id
_entity.type
_entity.pdbx_description
1 polymer ?
#
loop_
_entity_poly.entity_id
_entity_poly.type
_entity_poly.pdbx_seq_one_letter_code
_entity_poly.pdbx_strand_id
1 'polypeptide(L)'
;MNVVEMKQVSKSFPGTKAVDAVDFYLKKGEILSLLGENGAGKTTLMKILYGMHSMDSGEILFEGKPVEIHRPLDAINLGICMVHQHFMLVSAFTVADNIIAGSEPCSGIFVDRRKEYETIENLIKTFNFNLDPYAKVGSLSVGEQQRVEILKTLYREAEVIILDEPTAVLTPHEVDDLFVVLNRLRASGKSIVIITHKLKETKAIADRVMVLRDGKLIRDDVDPRTTSYNELSDMMVGRHIELGVVERTKHTGSVTFSVHDLNLQENGHTVLENINLDIRSGEILGIAGIEGNGQTQLLNCITGLQTPQSMHLEISGEAVSGNPDVFLRHGLAHIPEDRNAMGLVATMSISDNLILGYQDTPEYASHGFLRRQVINQQADTLRKEFLVKAPDSQTHVGALSGGNAQKVIIARAISKQPKVLIVAQPTRGVDVGASEYIRRRIRELRDTGAAILLVSADLDEVMQLSDRIAVIYEGRIVYETPADVLSDVELGMLMTGTSPEELKGVGNGSV
;
A
#
# COMPACT_ATOMS: atom_id res chain seq x y z
N MET A 1 -3.09 29.25 -17.67
CA MET A 1 -4.49 29.02 -18.13
C MET A 1 -4.92 27.69 -17.57
N ASN A 2 -6.11 27.63 -16.96
CA ASN A 2 -6.63 26.37 -16.41
C ASN A 2 -7.22 25.55 -17.56
N VAL A 3 -6.86 24.26 -17.61
CA VAL A 3 -7.44 23.31 -18.57
C VAL A 3 -8.72 22.71 -18.01
N VAL A 4 -8.78 22.47 -16.69
CA VAL A 4 -9.97 22.00 -15.96
C VAL A 4 -10.21 22.91 -14.76
N GLU A 5 -11.49 23.23 -14.52
CA GLU A 5 -11.95 23.85 -13.28
C GLU A 5 -13.21 23.13 -12.81
N MET A 6 -13.28 22.85 -11.51
CA MET A 6 -14.49 22.37 -10.85
C MET A 6 -14.82 23.36 -9.74
N LYS A 7 -16.07 23.86 -9.70
CA LYS A 7 -16.47 24.91 -8.77
C LYS A 7 -17.56 24.39 -7.84
N GLN A 8 -17.32 24.51 -6.53
CA GLN A 8 -18.25 24.15 -5.45
C GLN A 8 -18.85 22.75 -5.61
N VAL A 9 -18.03 21.80 -6.08
CA VAL A 9 -18.48 20.43 -6.34
C VAL A 9 -18.74 19.72 -5.03
N SER A 10 -19.93 19.10 -4.93
CA SER A 10 -20.32 18.28 -3.78
C SER A 10 -20.82 16.91 -4.21
N LYS A 11 -20.53 15.90 -3.37
CA LYS A 11 -21.01 14.53 -3.53
C LYS A 11 -21.21 13.86 -2.18
N SER A 12 -22.40 13.30 -1.99
CA SER A 12 -22.75 12.52 -0.81
C SER A 12 -23.07 11.07 -1.18
N PHE A 13 -22.72 10.16 -0.29
CA PHE A 13 -23.15 8.77 -0.28
C PHE A 13 -23.91 8.49 1.01
N PRO A 14 -24.68 7.39 1.12
CA PRO A 14 -25.41 7.08 2.35
C PRO A 14 -24.49 7.12 3.59
N GLY A 15 -24.78 8.05 4.50
CA GLY A 15 -24.03 8.25 5.74
C GLY A 15 -22.72 9.05 5.66
N THR A 16 -22.30 9.52 4.47
CA THR A 16 -21.03 10.25 4.32
C THR A 16 -21.09 11.30 3.21
N LYS A 17 -20.67 12.52 3.51
CA LYS A 17 -20.41 13.56 2.51
C LYS A 17 -18.95 13.43 2.05
N ALA A 18 -18.76 12.80 0.89
CA ALA A 18 -17.43 12.47 0.40
C ALA A 18 -16.69 13.67 -0.21
N VAL A 19 -17.41 14.63 -0.78
CA VAL A 19 -16.90 15.90 -1.31
C VAL A 19 -17.86 17.00 -0.90
N ASP A 20 -17.37 18.07 -0.28
CA ASP A 20 -18.15 19.15 0.31
C ASP A 20 -17.70 20.51 -0.24
N ALA A 21 -18.41 21.01 -1.27
CA ALA A 21 -18.19 22.30 -1.91
C ALA A 21 -16.71 22.56 -2.27
N VAL A 22 -16.08 21.59 -2.95
CA VAL A 22 -14.66 21.66 -3.32
C VAL A 22 -14.49 22.43 -4.62
N ASP A 23 -13.57 23.40 -4.59
CA ASP A 23 -13.04 24.04 -5.77
C ASP A 23 -11.73 23.33 -6.17
N PHE A 24 -11.62 22.98 -7.45
CA PHE A 24 -10.44 22.30 -8.03
C PHE A 24 -10.06 22.98 -9.34
N TYR A 25 -8.78 23.12 -9.60
CA TYR A 25 -8.31 23.55 -10.93
C TYR A 25 -6.99 22.89 -11.30
N LEU A 26 -6.80 22.66 -12.58
CA LEU A 26 -5.59 22.12 -13.19
C LEU A 26 -5.09 23.08 -14.26
N LYS A 27 -3.82 23.50 -14.16
CA LYS A 27 -3.20 24.34 -15.18
C LYS A 27 -2.69 23.50 -16.34
N LYS A 28 -2.67 24.10 -17.54
CA LYS A 28 -2.15 23.40 -18.73
C LYS A 28 -0.66 23.09 -18.57
N GLY A 29 -0.28 21.82 -18.80
CA GLY A 29 1.11 21.37 -18.75
C GLY A 29 1.72 21.30 -17.35
N GLU A 30 0.90 21.21 -16.28
CA GLU A 30 1.40 20.99 -14.92
C GLU A 30 1.18 19.55 -14.45
N ILE A 31 2.00 19.09 -13.51
CA ILE A 31 1.76 17.92 -12.68
C ILE A 31 1.23 18.40 -11.34
N LEU A 32 -0.06 18.17 -11.08
CA LEU A 32 -0.72 18.45 -9.82
C LEU A 32 -0.78 17.19 -8.96
N SER A 33 -0.25 17.26 -7.74
CA SER A 33 -0.50 16.22 -6.73
C SER A 33 -1.76 16.56 -5.93
N LEU A 34 -2.75 15.67 -5.99
CA LEU A 34 -3.95 15.71 -5.14
C LEU A 34 -3.67 14.87 -3.89
N LEU A 35 -3.29 15.54 -2.83
CA LEU A 35 -2.81 14.96 -1.58
C LEU A 35 -3.93 14.88 -0.53
N GLY A 36 -3.90 13.87 0.34
CA GLY A 36 -4.84 13.71 1.45
C GLY A 36 -4.90 12.28 1.95
N GLU A 37 -5.47 12.05 3.13
CA GLU A 37 -5.66 10.71 3.68
C GLU A 37 -6.65 9.86 2.86
N ASN A 38 -6.66 8.54 3.12
CA ASN A 38 -7.68 7.65 2.55
C ASN A 38 -9.07 8.07 3.06
N GLY A 39 -10.03 8.19 2.14
CA GLY A 39 -11.36 8.72 2.47
C GLY A 39 -11.47 10.25 2.46
N ALA A 40 -10.40 10.99 2.16
CA ALA A 40 -10.44 12.46 2.07
C ALA A 40 -11.25 13.00 0.86
N GLY A 41 -11.77 12.12 -0.01
CA GLY A 41 -12.59 12.51 -1.17
C GLY A 41 -11.84 12.62 -2.50
N LYS A 42 -10.52 12.39 -2.54
CA LYS A 42 -9.65 12.54 -3.73
C LYS A 42 -10.14 11.75 -4.94
N THR A 43 -10.21 10.42 -4.78
CA THR A 43 -10.69 9.51 -5.84
C THR A 43 -12.14 9.80 -6.22
N THR A 44 -13.00 10.20 -5.27
CA THR A 44 -14.38 10.59 -5.56
C THR A 44 -14.43 11.84 -6.44
N LEU A 45 -13.64 12.88 -6.12
CA LEU A 45 -13.57 14.10 -6.91
C LEU A 45 -13.10 13.81 -8.35
N MET A 46 -12.08 12.99 -8.51
CA MET A 46 -11.58 12.62 -9.83
C MET A 46 -12.52 11.67 -10.59
N LYS A 47 -13.23 10.79 -9.90
CA LYS A 47 -14.29 9.96 -10.52
C LYS A 47 -15.49 10.79 -10.99
N ILE A 48 -15.78 11.93 -10.35
CA ILE A 48 -16.77 12.89 -10.86
C ILE A 48 -16.24 13.53 -12.15
N LEU A 49 -15.00 14.01 -12.17
CA LEU A 49 -14.38 14.59 -13.36
C LEU A 49 -14.31 13.60 -14.54
N TYR A 50 -14.09 12.31 -14.23
CA TYR A 50 -14.04 11.25 -15.24
C TYR A 50 -15.42 10.69 -15.62
N GLY A 51 -16.52 11.14 -14.96
CA GLY A 51 -17.89 10.72 -15.28
C GLY A 51 -18.29 9.34 -14.73
N MET A 52 -17.58 8.79 -13.76
CA MET A 52 -17.98 7.56 -13.06
C MET A 52 -18.99 7.83 -11.93
N HIS A 53 -19.02 9.04 -11.41
CA HIS A 53 -19.98 9.50 -10.42
C HIS A 53 -20.59 10.83 -10.88
N SER A 54 -21.90 10.98 -10.71
CA SER A 54 -22.54 12.28 -10.83
C SER A 54 -22.24 13.16 -9.61
N MET A 55 -22.00 14.44 -9.78
CA MET A 55 -22.00 15.41 -8.68
C MET A 55 -23.44 15.70 -8.21
N ASP A 56 -23.59 16.07 -6.94
CA ASP A 56 -24.89 16.50 -6.39
C ASP A 56 -25.09 18.00 -6.59
N SER A 57 -24.02 18.79 -6.62
CA SER A 57 -24.00 20.22 -6.95
C SER A 57 -22.61 20.64 -7.42
N GLY A 58 -22.55 21.79 -8.07
CA GLY A 58 -21.32 22.39 -8.59
C GLY A 58 -21.33 22.54 -10.11
N GLU A 59 -20.20 22.93 -10.67
CA GLU A 59 -19.99 23.16 -12.09
C GLU A 59 -18.61 22.66 -12.51
N ILE A 60 -18.52 22.10 -13.72
CA ILE A 60 -17.23 21.70 -14.33
C ILE A 60 -17.01 22.53 -15.58
N LEU A 61 -15.82 23.13 -15.70
CA LEU A 61 -15.39 23.84 -16.90
C LEU A 61 -14.17 23.15 -17.50
N PHE A 62 -14.18 22.97 -18.81
CA PHE A 62 -13.03 22.51 -19.60
C PHE A 62 -12.61 23.64 -20.56
N GLU A 63 -11.33 24.06 -20.46
CA GLU A 63 -10.79 25.22 -21.18
C GLU A 63 -11.69 26.48 -21.05
N GLY A 64 -12.23 26.71 -19.84
CA GLY A 64 -13.08 27.86 -19.50
C GLY A 64 -14.54 27.76 -19.99
N LYS A 65 -14.96 26.64 -20.60
CA LYS A 65 -16.33 26.41 -21.05
C LYS A 65 -17.04 25.42 -20.12
N PRO A 66 -18.27 25.69 -19.68
CA PRO A 66 -19.07 24.73 -18.91
C PRO A 66 -19.27 23.45 -19.73
N VAL A 67 -19.09 22.30 -19.07
CA VAL A 67 -19.27 20.96 -19.67
C VAL A 67 -20.09 20.08 -18.74
N GLU A 68 -20.86 19.18 -19.32
CA GLU A 68 -21.58 18.13 -18.61
C GLU A 68 -20.93 16.79 -18.86
N ILE A 69 -20.54 16.10 -17.80
CA ILE A 69 -19.88 14.78 -17.85
C ILE A 69 -20.75 13.80 -17.07
N HIS A 70 -21.46 12.94 -17.77
CA HIS A 70 -22.38 11.97 -17.18
C HIS A 70 -21.82 10.54 -17.19
N ARG A 71 -20.87 10.26 -18.08
CA ARG A 71 -20.23 8.93 -18.26
C ARG A 71 -18.77 9.08 -18.72
N PRO A 72 -17.95 8.05 -18.52
CA PRO A 72 -16.53 8.10 -18.91
C PRO A 72 -16.26 8.49 -20.37
N LEU A 73 -17.15 8.09 -21.27
CA LEU A 73 -17.01 8.44 -22.70
C LEU A 73 -17.07 9.95 -22.94
N ASP A 74 -17.86 10.68 -22.14
CA ASP A 74 -17.98 12.15 -22.28
C ASP A 74 -16.65 12.81 -21.85
N ALA A 75 -15.99 12.33 -20.79
CA ALA A 75 -14.66 12.76 -20.36
C ALA A 75 -13.59 12.44 -21.41
N ILE A 76 -13.59 11.22 -21.94
CA ILE A 76 -12.64 10.78 -22.98
C ILE A 76 -12.76 11.66 -24.24
N ASN A 77 -13.96 12.00 -24.66
CA ASN A 77 -14.19 12.90 -25.81
C ASN A 77 -13.69 14.33 -25.58
N LEU A 78 -13.54 14.76 -24.32
CA LEU A 78 -12.90 16.01 -23.94
C LEU A 78 -11.38 15.87 -23.79
N GLY A 79 -10.81 14.68 -23.98
CA GLY A 79 -9.40 14.40 -23.77
C GLY A 79 -9.02 14.19 -22.32
N ILE A 80 -9.97 13.85 -21.43
CA ILE A 80 -9.73 13.52 -20.03
C ILE A 80 -9.72 11.99 -19.87
N CYS A 81 -8.60 11.41 -19.48
CA CYS A 81 -8.46 9.97 -19.25
C CYS A 81 -7.99 9.69 -17.82
N MET A 82 -8.36 8.50 -17.30
CA MET A 82 -8.00 8.08 -15.95
C MET A 82 -7.37 6.69 -15.97
N VAL A 83 -6.23 6.56 -15.31
CA VAL A 83 -5.60 5.29 -14.92
C VAL A 83 -6.04 4.98 -13.51
N HIS A 84 -6.68 3.85 -13.32
CA HIS A 84 -7.25 3.42 -12.04
C HIS A 84 -6.21 2.73 -11.15
N GLN A 85 -6.43 2.73 -9.85
CA GLN A 85 -5.60 2.05 -8.85
C GLN A 85 -5.44 0.54 -9.14
N HIS A 86 -6.51 -0.11 -9.62
CA HIS A 86 -6.46 -1.49 -10.14
C HIS A 86 -6.54 -1.44 -11.65
N PHE A 87 -5.58 -2.06 -12.31
CA PHE A 87 -5.50 -2.05 -13.77
C PHE A 87 -6.73 -2.67 -14.42
N MET A 88 -7.25 -1.97 -15.43
CA MET A 88 -8.41 -2.41 -16.22
C MET A 88 -7.92 -3.10 -17.51
N LEU A 89 -6.98 -4.06 -17.35
CA LEU A 89 -6.37 -4.80 -18.44
C LEU A 89 -6.91 -6.23 -18.51
N VAL A 90 -7.04 -6.75 -19.72
CA VAL A 90 -7.42 -8.14 -19.99
C VAL A 90 -6.15 -8.97 -20.15
N SER A 91 -5.84 -9.83 -19.18
CA SER A 91 -4.60 -10.60 -19.11
C SER A 91 -4.37 -11.51 -20.33
N ALA A 92 -5.44 -12.03 -20.94
CA ALA A 92 -5.37 -12.90 -22.11
C ALA A 92 -5.08 -12.15 -23.43
N PHE A 93 -5.26 -10.84 -23.45
CA PHE A 93 -5.06 -10.00 -24.62
C PHE A 93 -3.59 -9.56 -24.73
N THR A 94 -3.18 -9.21 -25.96
CA THR A 94 -1.88 -8.57 -26.17
C THR A 94 -1.87 -7.13 -25.64
N VAL A 95 -0.69 -6.54 -25.54
CA VAL A 95 -0.51 -5.11 -25.24
C VAL A 95 -1.31 -4.28 -26.26
N ALA A 96 -1.17 -4.57 -27.55
CA ALA A 96 -1.88 -3.86 -28.60
C ALA A 96 -3.40 -3.99 -28.46
N ASP A 97 -3.94 -5.21 -28.30
CA ASP A 97 -5.38 -5.42 -28.13
C ASP A 97 -5.95 -4.66 -26.91
N ASN A 98 -5.20 -4.58 -25.78
CA ASN A 98 -5.63 -3.83 -24.60
C ASN A 98 -5.68 -2.32 -24.85
N ILE A 99 -4.72 -1.78 -25.61
CA ILE A 99 -4.64 -0.34 -25.88
C ILE A 99 -5.79 0.12 -26.76
N ILE A 100 -6.09 -0.62 -27.84
CA ILE A 100 -7.12 -0.24 -28.80
C ILE A 100 -8.54 -0.58 -28.37
N ALA A 101 -8.71 -1.42 -27.34
CA ALA A 101 -10.02 -1.91 -26.91
C ALA A 101 -11.05 -0.76 -26.75
N GLY A 102 -12.15 -0.84 -27.52
CA GLY A 102 -13.20 0.18 -27.57
C GLY A 102 -12.88 1.42 -28.43
N SER A 103 -11.78 1.39 -29.20
CA SER A 103 -11.40 2.44 -30.17
C SER A 103 -10.57 1.82 -31.30
N GLU A 104 -11.00 0.65 -31.78
CA GLU A 104 -10.29 -0.15 -32.75
C GLU A 104 -10.23 0.57 -34.10
N PRO A 105 -9.06 0.63 -34.80
CA PRO A 105 -8.95 1.15 -36.14
C PRO A 105 -9.66 0.20 -37.09
N CYS A 106 -10.70 0.67 -37.78
CA CYS A 106 -11.50 -0.16 -38.67
C CYS A 106 -11.29 0.20 -40.14
N SER A 107 -11.25 -0.82 -41.00
CA SER A 107 -11.40 -0.70 -42.46
C SER A 107 -12.72 -1.35 -42.85
N GLY A 108 -13.76 -0.50 -43.01
CA GLY A 108 -15.14 -0.97 -43.15
C GLY A 108 -15.67 -1.61 -41.85
N ILE A 109 -16.04 -2.88 -41.91
CA ILE A 109 -16.56 -3.65 -40.75
C ILE A 109 -15.46 -4.48 -40.07
N PHE A 110 -14.23 -4.46 -40.56
CA PHE A 110 -13.13 -5.27 -40.01
C PHE A 110 -12.11 -4.36 -39.32
N VAL A 111 -11.52 -4.89 -38.21
CA VAL A 111 -10.39 -4.24 -37.53
C VAL A 111 -9.17 -4.27 -38.43
N ASP A 112 -8.52 -3.13 -38.60
CA ASP A 112 -7.28 -3.01 -39.36
C ASP A 112 -6.07 -3.30 -38.45
N ARG A 113 -5.76 -4.59 -38.35
CA ARG A 113 -4.65 -5.07 -37.49
C ARG A 113 -3.28 -4.47 -37.84
N ARG A 114 -3.03 -4.21 -39.11
CA ARG A 114 -1.76 -3.61 -39.54
C ARG A 114 -1.62 -2.18 -39.03
N LYS A 115 -2.65 -1.38 -39.22
CA LYS A 115 -2.69 0.01 -38.75
C LYS A 115 -2.65 0.07 -37.21
N GLU A 116 -3.29 -0.88 -36.54
CA GLU A 116 -3.25 -1.05 -35.07
C GLU A 116 -1.79 -1.14 -34.58
N TYR A 117 -1.05 -2.15 -35.03
CA TYR A 117 0.32 -2.37 -34.57
C TYR A 117 1.26 -1.24 -34.99
N GLU A 118 1.15 -0.72 -36.22
CA GLU A 118 1.95 0.44 -36.67
C GLU A 118 1.73 1.66 -35.76
N THR A 119 0.49 1.94 -35.35
CA THR A 119 0.18 3.06 -34.47
C THR A 119 0.77 2.87 -33.08
N ILE A 120 0.62 1.68 -32.51
CA ILE A 120 1.11 1.39 -31.17
C ILE A 120 2.64 1.34 -31.11
N GLU A 121 3.31 0.73 -32.11
CA GLU A 121 4.75 0.77 -32.20
C GLU A 121 5.30 2.20 -32.29
N ASN A 122 4.61 3.08 -33.02
CA ASN A 122 4.98 4.48 -33.08
C ASN A 122 4.81 5.20 -31.73
N LEU A 123 3.73 4.92 -30.98
CA LEU A 123 3.54 5.46 -29.65
C LEU A 123 4.61 4.96 -28.68
N ILE A 124 4.91 3.66 -28.68
CA ILE A 124 5.96 3.04 -27.87
C ILE A 124 7.30 3.73 -28.14
N LYS A 125 7.66 3.93 -29.42
CA LYS A 125 8.90 4.61 -29.83
C LYS A 125 8.91 6.09 -29.42
N THR A 126 7.81 6.81 -29.65
CA THR A 126 7.71 8.26 -29.37
C THR A 126 7.92 8.56 -27.90
N PHE A 127 7.31 7.77 -27.02
CA PHE A 127 7.42 7.96 -25.56
C PHE A 127 8.53 7.12 -24.92
N ASN A 128 9.26 6.36 -25.74
CA ASN A 128 10.38 5.50 -25.31
C ASN A 128 9.97 4.53 -24.20
N PHE A 129 8.81 3.87 -24.38
CA PHE A 129 8.41 2.78 -23.52
C PHE A 129 9.13 1.49 -23.94
N ASN A 130 9.62 0.71 -22.96
CA ASN A 130 10.16 -0.60 -23.23
C ASN A 130 9.04 -1.64 -23.12
N LEU A 131 8.27 -1.84 -24.21
CA LEU A 131 7.14 -2.77 -24.28
C LEU A 131 7.11 -3.45 -25.65
N ASP A 132 6.79 -4.76 -25.63
CA ASP A 132 6.48 -5.52 -26.83
C ASP A 132 4.96 -5.49 -27.11
N PRO A 133 4.49 -4.88 -28.21
CA PRO A 133 3.06 -4.80 -28.53
C PRO A 133 2.39 -6.17 -28.71
N TYR A 134 3.17 -7.22 -28.99
CA TYR A 134 2.69 -8.59 -29.22
C TYR A 134 2.65 -9.42 -27.93
N ALA A 135 3.30 -9.00 -26.86
CA ALA A 135 3.31 -9.71 -25.58
C ALA A 135 1.90 -9.75 -24.95
N LYS A 136 1.58 -10.86 -24.30
CA LYS A 136 0.34 -10.95 -23.52
C LYS A 136 0.49 -10.18 -22.21
N VAL A 137 -0.52 -9.38 -21.86
CA VAL A 137 -0.49 -8.57 -20.63
C VAL A 137 -0.33 -9.41 -19.37
N GLY A 138 -0.87 -10.63 -19.34
CA GLY A 138 -0.71 -11.53 -18.19
C GLY A 138 0.72 -12.02 -17.92
N SER A 139 1.66 -11.84 -18.87
CA SER A 139 3.09 -12.18 -18.67
C SER A 139 3.96 -10.97 -18.31
N LEU A 140 3.38 -9.77 -18.25
CA LEU A 140 4.10 -8.53 -17.97
C LEU A 140 4.25 -8.31 -16.46
N SER A 141 5.35 -7.67 -16.07
CA SER A 141 5.51 -7.13 -14.72
C SER A 141 4.45 -6.04 -14.43
N VAL A 142 4.24 -5.74 -13.17
CA VAL A 142 3.28 -4.71 -12.75
C VAL A 142 3.63 -3.34 -13.33
N GLY A 143 4.93 -2.99 -13.35
CA GLY A 143 5.42 -1.75 -13.96
C GLY A 143 5.19 -1.68 -15.47
N GLU A 144 5.32 -2.81 -16.18
CA GLU A 144 4.99 -2.88 -17.61
C GLU A 144 3.48 -2.75 -17.85
N GLN A 145 2.64 -3.40 -17.03
CA GLN A 145 1.19 -3.25 -17.10
C GLN A 145 0.75 -1.80 -16.90
N GLN A 146 1.39 -1.08 -15.99
CA GLN A 146 1.13 0.35 -15.80
C GLN A 146 1.50 1.18 -17.03
N ARG A 147 2.62 0.88 -17.68
CA ARG A 147 2.99 1.52 -18.93
C ARG A 147 1.95 1.28 -20.04
N VAL A 148 1.35 0.09 -20.09
CA VAL A 148 0.24 -0.23 -21.00
C VAL A 148 -0.99 0.66 -20.71
N GLU A 149 -1.38 0.83 -19.43
CA GLU A 149 -2.48 1.74 -19.08
C GLU A 149 -2.21 3.20 -19.47
N ILE A 150 -0.98 3.67 -19.30
CA ILE A 150 -0.59 5.02 -19.74
C ILE A 150 -0.64 5.13 -21.28
N LEU A 151 -0.10 4.13 -22.00
CA LEU A 151 -0.17 4.11 -23.46
C LEU A 151 -1.61 4.13 -23.99
N LYS A 152 -2.51 3.42 -23.31
CA LYS A 152 -3.95 3.42 -23.61
C LYS A 152 -4.56 4.83 -23.49
N THR A 153 -4.14 5.64 -22.52
CA THR A 153 -4.59 7.04 -22.41
C THR A 153 -4.02 7.89 -23.54
N LEU A 154 -2.77 7.68 -23.93
CA LEU A 154 -2.11 8.40 -25.02
C LEU A 154 -2.70 8.05 -26.39
N TYR A 155 -3.02 6.78 -26.62
CA TYR A 155 -3.72 6.33 -27.83
C TYR A 155 -5.08 7.04 -28.01
N ARG A 156 -5.74 7.37 -26.89
CA ARG A 156 -7.00 8.15 -26.86
C ARG A 156 -6.77 9.67 -26.90
N GLU A 157 -5.57 10.12 -27.25
CA GLU A 157 -5.20 11.53 -27.39
C GLU A 157 -5.46 12.37 -26.12
N ALA A 158 -5.29 11.77 -24.93
CA ALA A 158 -5.52 12.46 -23.67
C ALA A 158 -4.72 13.76 -23.55
N GLU A 159 -5.40 14.86 -23.18
CA GLU A 159 -4.80 16.14 -22.81
C GLU A 159 -4.63 16.24 -21.27
N VAL A 160 -5.55 15.60 -20.56
CA VAL A 160 -5.55 15.49 -19.08
C VAL A 160 -5.48 14.02 -18.70
N ILE A 161 -4.48 13.66 -17.90
CA ILE A 161 -4.25 12.30 -17.43
C ILE A 161 -4.39 12.29 -15.90
N ILE A 162 -5.32 11.50 -15.39
CA ILE A 162 -5.55 11.30 -13.96
C ILE A 162 -4.94 9.95 -13.58
N LEU A 163 -4.05 9.91 -12.60
CA LEU A 163 -3.41 8.71 -12.08
C LEU A 163 -3.83 8.50 -10.62
N ASP A 164 -4.56 7.41 -10.34
CA ASP A 164 -5.04 7.09 -9.00
C ASP A 164 -4.10 6.10 -8.31
N GLU A 165 -3.30 6.59 -7.35
CA GLU A 165 -2.26 5.85 -6.61
C GLU A 165 -1.32 5.03 -7.52
N PRO A 166 -0.67 5.65 -8.52
CA PRO A 166 0.02 4.92 -9.57
C PRO A 166 1.24 4.12 -9.08
N THR A 167 1.71 4.35 -7.88
CA THR A 167 2.95 3.76 -7.33
C THR A 167 2.68 2.75 -6.21
N ALA A 168 1.41 2.40 -5.97
CA ALA A 168 1.03 1.56 -4.82
C ALA A 168 1.65 0.15 -4.85
N VAL A 169 1.96 -0.35 -6.05
CA VAL A 169 2.46 -1.72 -6.29
C VAL A 169 3.79 -1.76 -7.03
N LEU A 170 4.45 -0.61 -7.19
CA LEU A 170 5.73 -0.47 -7.92
C LEU A 170 6.92 -0.58 -6.96
N THR A 171 8.01 -1.16 -7.46
CA THR A 171 9.32 -1.07 -6.82
C THR A 171 9.88 0.36 -6.90
N PRO A 172 10.84 0.75 -6.03
CA PRO A 172 11.46 2.08 -6.09
C PRO A 172 12.02 2.44 -7.47
N HIS A 173 12.67 1.50 -8.15
CA HIS A 173 13.20 1.70 -9.50
C HIS A 173 12.09 1.94 -10.53
N GLU A 174 10.99 1.19 -10.45
CA GLU A 174 9.84 1.38 -11.33
C GLU A 174 9.13 2.71 -11.09
N VAL A 175 9.15 3.23 -9.85
CA VAL A 175 8.66 4.58 -9.51
C VAL A 175 9.50 5.65 -10.21
N ASP A 176 10.83 5.54 -10.17
CA ASP A 176 11.73 6.47 -10.85
C ASP A 176 11.51 6.45 -12.37
N ASP A 177 11.37 5.28 -12.95
CA ASP A 177 11.04 5.10 -14.38
C ASP A 177 9.70 5.77 -14.73
N LEU A 178 8.68 5.58 -13.89
CA LEU A 178 7.38 6.22 -14.06
C LEU A 178 7.52 7.76 -14.04
N PHE A 179 8.29 8.32 -13.10
CA PHE A 179 8.51 9.77 -12.99
C PHE A 179 9.22 10.34 -14.23
N VAL A 180 10.16 9.59 -14.80
CA VAL A 180 10.78 9.97 -16.10
C VAL A 180 9.74 10.06 -17.18
N VAL A 181 8.81 9.08 -17.26
CA VAL A 181 7.72 9.07 -18.24
C VAL A 181 6.78 10.26 -18.02
N LEU A 182 6.33 10.51 -16.80
CA LEU A 182 5.42 11.60 -16.47
C LEU A 182 6.03 12.97 -16.80
N ASN A 183 7.32 13.17 -16.53
CA ASN A 183 8.03 14.39 -16.90
C ASN A 183 8.10 14.58 -18.42
N ARG A 184 8.28 13.51 -19.22
CA ARG A 184 8.22 13.58 -20.68
C ARG A 184 6.83 13.97 -21.18
N LEU A 185 5.78 13.40 -20.59
CA LEU A 185 4.39 13.73 -20.92
C LEU A 185 4.08 15.20 -20.59
N ARG A 186 4.50 15.69 -19.44
CA ARG A 186 4.39 17.11 -19.08
C ARG A 186 5.13 17.98 -20.10
N ALA A 187 6.36 17.63 -20.46
CA ALA A 187 7.16 18.38 -21.44
C ALA A 187 6.52 18.39 -22.83
N SER A 188 5.71 17.37 -23.18
CA SER A 188 4.91 17.33 -24.41
C SER A 188 3.61 18.14 -24.30
N GLY A 189 3.35 18.82 -23.18
CA GLY A 189 2.19 19.69 -22.97
C GLY A 189 0.99 19.01 -22.31
N LYS A 190 1.08 17.74 -21.92
CA LYS A 190 0.02 17.04 -21.18
C LYS A 190 -0.08 17.56 -19.75
N SER A 191 -1.31 17.63 -19.24
CA SER A 191 -1.61 18.03 -17.87
C SER A 191 -1.93 16.78 -17.04
N ILE A 192 -1.33 16.65 -15.85
CA ILE A 192 -1.37 15.40 -15.09
C ILE A 192 -1.87 15.66 -13.67
N VAL A 193 -2.81 14.84 -13.19
CA VAL A 193 -3.21 14.78 -11.79
C VAL A 193 -2.74 13.46 -11.20
N ILE A 194 -1.97 13.51 -10.13
CA ILE A 194 -1.55 12.33 -9.38
C ILE A 194 -2.29 12.34 -8.04
N ILE A 195 -3.11 11.34 -7.81
CA ILE A 195 -3.72 11.09 -6.51
C ILE A 195 -2.74 10.23 -5.72
N THR A 196 -2.27 10.73 -4.59
CA THR A 196 -1.37 9.97 -3.72
C THR A 196 -1.53 10.41 -2.26
N HIS A 197 -1.06 9.57 -1.35
CA HIS A 197 -0.86 9.91 0.06
C HIS A 197 0.64 9.88 0.42
N LYS A 198 1.52 9.58 -0.56
CA LYS A 198 2.97 9.47 -0.35
C LYS A 198 3.66 10.82 -0.56
N LEU A 199 4.17 11.39 0.53
CA LEU A 199 4.80 12.70 0.53
C LEU A 199 6.10 12.76 -0.27
N LYS A 200 6.91 11.68 -0.25
CA LYS A 200 8.17 11.60 -1.03
C LYS A 200 7.89 11.74 -2.52
N GLU A 201 6.89 11.02 -3.02
CA GLU A 201 6.49 11.08 -4.43
C GLU A 201 5.98 12.45 -4.83
N THR A 202 5.10 13.04 -3.98
CA THR A 202 4.60 14.40 -4.18
C THR A 202 5.73 15.41 -4.34
N LYS A 203 6.75 15.36 -3.45
CA LYS A 203 7.91 16.28 -3.52
C LYS A 203 8.81 16.02 -4.72
N ALA A 204 8.89 14.79 -5.21
CA ALA A 204 9.76 14.41 -6.32
C ALA A 204 9.21 14.85 -7.70
N ILE A 205 7.88 14.83 -7.89
CA ILE A 205 7.31 14.96 -9.23
C ILE A 205 6.35 16.15 -9.42
N ALA A 206 5.67 16.62 -8.34
CA ALA A 206 4.62 17.61 -8.48
C ALA A 206 5.17 19.03 -8.67
N ASP A 207 4.51 19.79 -9.56
CA ASP A 207 4.74 21.24 -9.68
C ASP A 207 3.95 22.03 -8.62
N ARG A 208 2.79 21.47 -8.21
CA ARG A 208 1.89 22.06 -7.21
C ARG A 208 1.14 20.96 -6.47
N VAL A 209 0.78 21.23 -5.23
CA VAL A 209 0.02 20.32 -4.37
C VAL A 209 -1.29 20.96 -3.98
N MET A 210 -2.35 20.16 -4.05
CA MET A 210 -3.68 20.47 -3.54
C MET A 210 -4.01 19.47 -2.44
N VAL A 211 -4.42 19.93 -1.27
CA VAL A 211 -4.65 19.08 -0.10
C VAL A 211 -6.15 19.00 0.20
N LEU A 212 -6.67 17.78 0.21
CA LEU A 212 -8.03 17.46 0.66
C LEU A 212 -8.01 16.76 2.01
N ARG A 213 -8.96 17.09 2.88
CA ARG A 213 -9.21 16.41 4.16
C ARG A 213 -10.70 16.43 4.49
N ASP A 214 -11.25 15.26 4.89
CA ASP A 214 -12.65 15.09 5.27
C ASP A 214 -13.64 15.67 4.23
N GLY A 215 -13.34 15.45 2.93
CA GLY A 215 -14.15 15.92 1.82
C GLY A 215 -14.01 17.40 1.49
N LYS A 216 -13.13 18.15 2.14
CA LYS A 216 -12.96 19.61 1.97
C LYS A 216 -11.58 19.96 1.44
N LEU A 217 -11.51 21.04 0.69
CA LEU A 217 -10.26 21.66 0.29
C LEU A 217 -9.61 22.36 1.50
N ILE A 218 -8.38 22.00 1.81
CA ILE A 218 -7.58 22.61 2.88
C ILE A 218 -6.63 23.66 2.31
N ARG A 219 -5.95 23.33 1.20
CA ARG A 219 -5.03 24.20 0.46
C ARG A 219 -5.01 23.84 -1.01
N ASP A 220 -4.91 24.79 -1.89
CA ASP A 220 -4.98 24.63 -3.34
C ASP A 220 -3.71 25.07 -4.10
N ASP A 221 -2.76 25.73 -3.43
CA ASP A 221 -1.54 26.27 -4.04
C ASP A 221 -0.35 26.07 -3.10
N VAL A 222 0.04 24.80 -2.89
CA VAL A 222 1.19 24.45 -2.08
C VAL A 222 2.36 24.12 -2.99
N ASP A 223 3.50 24.81 -2.80
CA ASP A 223 4.74 24.47 -3.50
C ASP A 223 5.46 23.31 -2.77
N PRO A 224 5.55 22.12 -3.39
CA PRO A 224 6.17 20.96 -2.77
C PRO A 224 7.68 21.15 -2.51
N ARG A 225 8.33 22.09 -3.21
CA ARG A 225 9.78 22.33 -3.09
C ARG A 225 10.13 23.10 -1.82
N THR A 226 9.26 24.03 -1.42
CA THR A 226 9.48 24.91 -0.25
C THR A 226 8.80 24.40 1.02
N THR A 227 7.75 23.61 0.91
CA THR A 227 6.99 23.06 2.04
C THR A 227 7.66 21.80 2.59
N SER A 228 7.84 21.72 3.90
CA SER A 228 8.45 20.56 4.56
C SER A 228 7.52 19.33 4.56
N TYR A 229 8.09 18.14 4.79
CA TYR A 229 7.30 16.89 4.96
C TYR A 229 6.31 17.01 6.13
N ASN A 230 6.73 17.62 7.24
CA ASN A 230 5.87 17.78 8.42
C ASN A 230 4.70 18.71 8.13
N GLU A 231 4.91 19.83 7.45
CA GLU A 231 3.83 20.73 7.06
C GLU A 231 2.83 20.09 6.11
N LEU A 232 3.28 19.32 5.11
CA LEU A 232 2.40 18.56 4.23
C LEU A 232 1.59 17.51 5.01
N SER A 233 2.24 16.81 5.94
CA SER A 233 1.59 15.83 6.81
C SER A 233 0.54 16.49 7.72
N ASP A 234 0.87 17.61 8.33
CA ASP A 234 -0.05 18.36 9.20
C ASP A 234 -1.29 18.83 8.44
N MET A 235 -1.12 19.30 7.19
CA MET A 235 -2.25 19.68 6.34
C MET A 235 -3.16 18.48 6.03
N MET A 236 -2.56 17.30 5.76
CA MET A 236 -3.31 16.08 5.45
C MET A 236 -4.11 15.56 6.64
N VAL A 237 -3.47 15.49 7.82
CA VAL A 237 -4.00 14.82 9.00
C VAL A 237 -4.74 15.79 9.93
N GLY A 238 -4.40 17.09 9.89
CA GLY A 238 -5.04 18.13 10.71
C GLY A 238 -4.54 18.21 12.15
N ARG A 239 -3.46 17.52 12.46
CA ARG A 239 -2.75 17.57 13.74
C ARG A 239 -1.26 17.44 13.49
N HIS A 240 -0.44 17.96 14.40
CA HIS A 240 1.00 17.81 14.31
C HIS A 240 1.36 16.32 14.42
N ILE A 241 2.07 15.80 13.40
CA ILE A 241 2.66 14.48 13.40
C ILE A 241 4.16 14.65 13.34
N GLU A 242 4.83 14.25 14.40
CA GLU A 242 6.29 14.14 14.35
C GLU A 242 6.64 12.93 13.47
N LEU A 243 6.96 13.20 12.20
CA LEU A 243 7.65 12.23 11.35
C LEU A 243 9.11 12.18 11.84
N GLY A 244 9.31 11.67 13.06
CA GLY A 244 10.59 11.75 13.75
C GLY A 244 11.46 10.52 13.51
N VAL A 245 12.77 10.74 13.62
CA VAL A 245 13.79 9.69 13.75
C VAL A 245 13.41 8.80 14.92
N VAL A 246 13.21 7.52 14.67
CA VAL A 246 12.88 6.53 15.69
C VAL A 246 14.06 6.39 16.64
N GLU A 247 13.86 6.61 17.94
CA GLU A 247 14.83 6.18 18.93
C GLU A 247 14.91 4.64 18.90
N ARG A 248 16.01 4.14 18.34
CA ARG A 248 16.31 2.72 18.32
C ARG A 248 16.78 2.32 19.71
N THR A 249 16.21 1.26 20.26
CA THR A 249 16.63 0.75 21.56
C THR A 249 17.99 0.07 21.42
N LYS A 250 18.97 0.52 22.20
CA LYS A 250 20.29 -0.15 22.30
C LYS A 250 20.25 -1.41 23.20
N HIS A 251 19.10 -1.80 23.71
CA HIS A 251 18.96 -2.89 24.66
C HIS A 251 18.28 -4.09 24.02
N THR A 252 19.10 -5.00 23.54
CA THR A 252 18.64 -6.32 23.14
C THR A 252 18.79 -7.27 24.33
N GLY A 253 17.68 -7.82 24.82
CA GLY A 253 17.65 -8.88 25.81
C GLY A 253 18.17 -10.23 25.27
N SER A 254 17.83 -11.32 25.92
CA SER A 254 18.05 -12.67 25.41
C SER A 254 17.23 -12.95 24.15
N VAL A 255 17.64 -13.94 23.34
CA VAL A 255 16.83 -14.43 22.23
C VAL A 255 15.50 -14.95 22.77
N THR A 256 14.39 -14.38 22.26
CA THR A 256 13.02 -14.74 22.65
C THR A 256 12.32 -15.57 21.58
N PHE A 257 12.69 -15.36 20.32
CA PHE A 257 12.18 -16.11 19.17
C PHE A 257 13.34 -16.55 18.29
N SER A 258 13.41 -17.83 17.98
CA SER A 258 14.39 -18.37 17.06
C SER A 258 13.76 -19.35 16.08
N VAL A 259 14.24 -19.32 14.85
CA VAL A 259 13.90 -20.25 13.78
C VAL A 259 15.20 -20.70 13.13
N HIS A 260 15.44 -22.00 13.07
CA HIS A 260 16.63 -22.57 12.45
C HIS A 260 16.25 -23.72 11.51
N ASP A 261 17.07 -23.92 10.49
CA ASP A 261 16.94 -24.99 9.49
C ASP A 261 15.56 -25.04 8.82
N LEU A 262 14.91 -23.87 8.61
CA LEU A 262 13.62 -23.84 7.95
C LEU A 262 13.79 -24.06 6.46
N ASN A 263 13.22 -25.16 5.97
CA ASN A 263 13.19 -25.53 4.56
C ASN A 263 11.78 -25.84 4.11
N LEU A 264 11.35 -25.27 2.97
CA LEU A 264 10.04 -25.48 2.38
C LEU A 264 10.14 -25.76 0.89
N GLN A 265 9.44 -26.80 0.46
CA GLN A 265 9.22 -27.11 -0.96
C GLN A 265 7.73 -27.08 -1.30
N GLU A 266 7.40 -26.51 -2.44
CA GLU A 266 6.05 -26.50 -3.01
C GLU A 266 6.13 -27.00 -4.46
N ASN A 267 5.25 -27.94 -4.81
CA ASN A 267 5.17 -28.50 -6.16
C ASN A 267 6.53 -28.99 -6.74
N GLY A 268 7.42 -29.49 -5.87
CA GLY A 268 8.75 -29.97 -6.26
C GLY A 268 9.81 -28.88 -6.43
N HIS A 269 9.48 -27.62 -6.14
CA HIS A 269 10.42 -26.49 -6.15
C HIS A 269 10.74 -26.06 -4.73
N THR A 270 12.00 -25.74 -4.46
CA THR A 270 12.43 -25.14 -3.20
C THR A 270 11.94 -23.69 -3.15
N VAL A 271 11.17 -23.34 -2.11
CA VAL A 271 10.62 -22.01 -1.90
C VAL A 271 11.36 -21.29 -0.76
N LEU A 272 11.71 -22.03 0.30
CA LEU A 272 12.56 -21.53 1.38
C LEU A 272 13.71 -22.50 1.56
N GLU A 273 14.92 -21.98 1.74
CA GLU A 273 16.12 -22.77 1.89
C GLU A 273 16.97 -22.28 3.05
N ASN A 274 17.13 -23.13 4.06
CA ASN A 274 17.99 -22.91 5.22
C ASN A 274 17.80 -21.53 5.89
N ILE A 275 16.55 -21.14 6.13
CA ILE A 275 16.25 -19.90 6.83
C ILE A 275 16.62 -20.04 8.31
N ASN A 276 17.42 -19.10 8.80
CA ASN A 276 17.85 -18.99 10.19
C ASN A 276 17.63 -17.55 10.65
N LEU A 277 16.87 -17.35 11.74
CA LEU A 277 16.51 -16.04 12.29
C LEU A 277 16.46 -16.10 13.81
N ASP A 278 17.09 -15.14 14.47
CA ASP A 278 17.01 -14.92 15.90
C ASP A 278 16.48 -13.51 16.20
N ILE A 279 15.49 -13.40 17.08
CA ILE A 279 14.94 -12.11 17.51
C ILE A 279 15.02 -12.02 19.03
N ARG A 280 15.59 -10.94 19.49
CA ARG A 280 15.82 -10.69 20.90
C ARG A 280 14.61 -10.01 21.57
N SER A 281 14.52 -10.14 22.89
CA SER A 281 13.56 -9.35 23.67
C SER A 281 13.79 -7.85 23.45
N GLY A 282 12.72 -7.12 23.14
CA GLY A 282 12.79 -5.68 22.86
C GLY A 282 13.41 -5.33 21.52
N GLU A 283 13.35 -6.23 20.54
CA GLU A 283 13.90 -6.04 19.19
C GLU A 283 12.81 -6.14 18.13
N ILE A 284 12.89 -5.28 17.10
CA ILE A 284 12.16 -5.42 15.85
C ILE A 284 13.16 -5.86 14.77
N LEU A 285 13.02 -7.10 14.28
CA LEU A 285 13.71 -7.58 13.08
C LEU A 285 12.81 -7.35 11.86
N GLY A 286 13.24 -6.52 10.94
CA GLY A 286 12.55 -6.28 9.66
C GLY A 286 13.01 -7.26 8.59
N ILE A 287 12.08 -7.82 7.83
CA ILE A 287 12.39 -8.58 6.61
C ILE A 287 12.11 -7.67 5.40
N ALA A 288 13.17 -7.35 4.67
CA ALA A 288 13.10 -6.64 3.40
C ALA A 288 13.20 -7.62 2.24
N GLY A 289 12.38 -7.45 1.21
CA GLY A 289 12.40 -8.29 0.01
C GLY A 289 11.26 -7.92 -0.94
N ILE A 290 11.43 -8.19 -2.24
CA ILE A 290 10.38 -8.02 -3.24
C ILE A 290 9.33 -9.12 -3.04
N GLU A 291 8.06 -8.77 -3.25
CA GLU A 291 6.94 -9.72 -3.17
C GLU A 291 7.20 -10.95 -4.06
N GLY A 292 7.00 -12.15 -3.50
CA GLY A 292 7.29 -13.42 -4.19
C GLY A 292 8.63 -14.07 -3.82
N ASN A 293 9.48 -13.45 -3.02
CA ASN A 293 10.76 -14.01 -2.57
C ASN A 293 10.66 -14.97 -1.36
N GLY A 294 9.44 -15.43 -1.01
CA GLY A 294 9.23 -16.41 0.06
C GLY A 294 8.73 -15.82 1.38
N GLN A 295 8.48 -14.50 1.49
CA GLN A 295 8.01 -13.86 2.73
C GLN A 295 6.70 -14.48 3.25
N THR A 296 5.70 -14.64 2.38
CA THR A 296 4.40 -15.21 2.74
C THR A 296 4.55 -16.64 3.24
N GLN A 297 5.38 -17.44 2.60
CA GLN A 297 5.65 -18.82 2.99
C GLN A 297 6.42 -18.88 4.34
N LEU A 298 7.40 -18.00 4.54
CA LEU A 298 8.07 -17.87 5.83
C LEU A 298 7.06 -17.58 6.95
N LEU A 299 6.19 -16.59 6.75
CA LEU A 299 5.14 -16.24 7.71
C LEU A 299 4.21 -17.41 7.98
N ASN A 300 3.75 -18.13 6.95
CA ASN A 300 2.87 -19.28 7.09
C ASN A 300 3.53 -20.41 7.91
N CYS A 301 4.81 -20.68 7.68
CA CYS A 301 5.54 -21.71 8.44
C CYS A 301 5.68 -21.32 9.91
N ILE A 302 6.16 -20.11 10.21
CA ILE A 302 6.44 -19.69 11.60
C ILE A 302 5.18 -19.35 12.41
N THR A 303 4.02 -19.28 11.78
CA THR A 303 2.71 -19.13 12.44
C THR A 303 1.90 -20.42 12.50
N GLY A 304 2.46 -21.53 11.97
CA GLY A 304 1.79 -22.84 11.99
C GLY A 304 0.68 -23.01 10.94
N LEU A 305 0.57 -22.10 9.99
CA LEU A 305 -0.40 -22.18 8.88
C LEU A 305 0.05 -23.16 7.78
N GLN A 306 1.38 -23.39 7.68
CA GLN A 306 1.96 -24.31 6.72
C GLN A 306 3.06 -25.14 7.40
N THR A 307 3.09 -26.44 7.09
CA THR A 307 4.10 -27.35 7.64
C THR A 307 5.30 -27.43 6.69
N PRO A 308 6.51 -26.97 7.10
CA PRO A 308 7.73 -27.10 6.30
C PRO A 308 8.29 -28.51 6.37
N GLN A 309 9.28 -28.84 5.50
CA GLN A 309 10.04 -30.09 5.54
C GLN A 309 10.91 -30.20 6.80
N SER A 310 11.54 -29.08 7.18
CA SER A 310 12.29 -28.99 8.43
C SER A 310 12.13 -27.59 9.01
N MET A 311 12.07 -27.48 10.33
CA MET A 311 12.09 -26.24 11.09
C MET A 311 12.32 -26.57 12.57
N HIS A 312 13.27 -25.88 13.18
CA HIS A 312 13.39 -25.78 14.62
C HIS A 312 12.97 -24.39 15.07
N LEU A 313 11.86 -24.29 15.78
CA LEU A 313 11.33 -23.02 16.27
C LEU A 313 11.23 -23.05 17.78
N GLU A 314 11.78 -22.00 18.44
CA GLU A 314 11.69 -21.82 19.87
C GLU A 314 11.08 -20.47 20.23
N ILE A 315 10.28 -20.46 21.29
CA ILE A 315 9.76 -19.25 21.93
C ILE A 315 10.22 -19.25 23.39
N SER A 316 11.02 -18.27 23.76
CA SER A 316 11.62 -18.17 25.13
C SER A 316 12.37 -19.44 25.56
N GLY A 317 13.06 -20.11 24.62
CA GLY A 317 13.83 -21.35 24.87
C GLY A 317 12.97 -22.62 24.92
N GLU A 318 11.69 -22.55 24.64
CA GLU A 318 10.80 -23.72 24.53
C GLU A 318 10.55 -24.04 23.06
N ALA A 319 10.82 -25.28 22.65
CA ALA A 319 10.57 -25.73 21.29
C ALA A 319 9.05 -25.78 21.03
N VAL A 320 8.61 -25.14 19.93
CA VAL A 320 7.20 -25.04 19.57
C VAL A 320 6.98 -25.55 18.15
N SER A 321 6.01 -26.43 17.99
CA SER A 321 5.57 -26.94 16.70
C SER A 321 4.09 -27.27 16.73
N GLY A 322 3.41 -27.18 15.60
CA GLY A 322 2.00 -27.54 15.51
C GLY A 322 1.18 -26.53 14.69
N ASN A 323 -0.07 -26.39 15.05
CA ASN A 323 -1.03 -25.48 14.40
C ASN A 323 -1.01 -24.07 15.05
N PRO A 324 -1.69 -23.07 14.46
CA PRO A 324 -1.71 -21.69 14.97
C PRO A 324 -2.16 -21.55 16.45
N ASP A 325 -3.04 -22.43 16.94
CA ASP A 325 -3.49 -22.40 18.33
C ASP A 325 -2.35 -22.71 19.31
N VAL A 326 -1.45 -23.63 18.96
CA VAL A 326 -0.27 -23.96 19.76
C VAL A 326 0.66 -22.75 19.87
N PHE A 327 0.93 -22.09 18.73
CA PHE A 327 1.79 -20.88 18.72
C PHE A 327 1.17 -19.75 19.54
N LEU A 328 -0.14 -19.54 19.41
CA LEU A 328 -0.86 -18.53 20.17
C LEU A 328 -0.76 -18.77 21.68
N ARG A 329 -0.90 -20.03 22.15
CA ARG A 329 -0.80 -20.40 23.57
C ARG A 329 0.62 -20.22 24.12
N HIS A 330 1.67 -20.30 23.29
CA HIS A 330 3.05 -20.00 23.69
C HIS A 330 3.37 -18.49 23.67
N GLY A 331 2.38 -17.65 23.33
CA GLY A 331 2.51 -16.20 23.36
C GLY A 331 2.96 -15.58 22.04
N LEU A 332 2.77 -16.28 20.92
CA LEU A 332 2.96 -15.70 19.58
C LEU A 332 1.64 -15.13 19.07
N ALA A 333 1.62 -13.84 18.76
CA ALA A 333 0.51 -13.19 18.07
C ALA A 333 0.87 -12.88 16.60
N HIS A 334 -0.12 -12.87 15.72
CA HIS A 334 0.06 -12.64 14.31
C HIS A 334 -0.88 -11.55 13.78
N ILE A 335 -0.33 -10.58 13.07
CA ILE A 335 -1.03 -9.59 12.26
C ILE A 335 -0.78 -9.98 10.80
N PRO A 336 -1.79 -10.58 10.10
CA PRO A 336 -1.60 -11.11 8.76
C PRO A 336 -1.58 -10.01 7.71
N GLU A 337 -0.98 -10.32 6.55
CA GLU A 337 -0.91 -9.42 5.40
C GLU A 337 -2.30 -9.07 4.83
N ASP A 338 -3.13 -10.10 4.58
CA ASP A 338 -4.51 -9.89 4.13
C ASP A 338 -5.47 -9.84 5.32
N ARG A 339 -5.84 -8.61 5.70
CA ARG A 339 -6.78 -8.37 6.79
C ARG A 339 -8.17 -8.94 6.54
N ASN A 340 -8.61 -9.02 5.28
CA ASN A 340 -9.97 -9.43 4.93
C ASN A 340 -10.09 -10.95 4.83
N ALA A 341 -9.08 -11.62 4.27
CA ALA A 341 -9.07 -13.08 4.13
C ALA A 341 -8.65 -13.79 5.43
N MET A 342 -7.70 -13.22 6.19
CA MET A 342 -7.07 -13.89 7.33
C MET A 342 -7.21 -13.13 8.65
N GLY A 343 -7.34 -11.81 8.60
CA GLY A 343 -7.31 -10.97 9.79
C GLY A 343 -8.64 -10.85 10.52
N LEU A 344 -9.75 -10.78 9.79
CA LEU A 344 -11.08 -10.45 10.32
C LEU A 344 -12.17 -11.33 9.72
N VAL A 345 -13.25 -11.50 10.46
CA VAL A 345 -14.50 -12.06 9.95
C VAL A 345 -15.49 -10.90 9.75
N ALA A 346 -15.64 -10.45 8.49
CA ALA A 346 -16.39 -9.25 8.12
C ALA A 346 -17.84 -9.21 8.62
N THR A 347 -18.48 -10.37 8.71
CA THR A 347 -19.88 -10.54 9.18
C THR A 347 -20.03 -10.57 10.70
N MET A 348 -18.91 -10.60 11.45
CA MET A 348 -18.92 -10.58 12.93
C MET A 348 -18.73 -9.15 13.45
N SER A 349 -19.14 -8.94 14.70
CA SER A 349 -18.98 -7.67 15.41
C SER A 349 -17.49 -7.40 15.75
N ILE A 350 -17.17 -6.16 16.12
CA ILE A 350 -15.87 -5.80 16.68
C ILE A 350 -15.58 -6.66 17.90
N SER A 351 -16.57 -6.84 18.82
CA SER A 351 -16.39 -7.62 20.04
C SER A 351 -16.06 -9.08 19.76
N ASP A 352 -16.69 -9.71 18.79
CA ASP A 352 -16.40 -11.09 18.41
C ASP A 352 -15.02 -11.21 17.73
N ASN A 353 -14.65 -10.26 16.88
CA ASN A 353 -13.34 -10.24 16.24
C ASN A 353 -12.19 -10.04 17.23
N LEU A 354 -12.40 -9.27 18.32
CA LEU A 354 -11.36 -9.03 19.33
C LEU A 354 -11.02 -10.25 20.16
N ILE A 355 -11.91 -11.23 20.28
CA ILE A 355 -11.69 -12.46 21.05
C ILE A 355 -11.30 -13.67 20.21
N LEU A 356 -11.24 -13.55 18.88
CA LEU A 356 -10.85 -14.67 18.00
C LEU A 356 -9.50 -15.26 18.41
N GLY A 357 -9.46 -16.58 18.58
CA GLY A 357 -8.32 -17.33 19.09
C GLY A 357 -8.25 -17.42 20.63
N TYR A 358 -9.00 -16.59 21.36
CA TYR A 358 -9.02 -16.56 22.83
C TYR A 358 -10.40 -16.89 23.42
N GLN A 359 -11.39 -17.22 22.58
CA GLN A 359 -12.79 -17.41 22.96
C GLN A 359 -13.02 -18.53 23.99
N ASP A 360 -12.13 -19.50 24.09
CA ASP A 360 -12.19 -20.63 25.01
C ASP A 360 -11.44 -20.40 26.34
N THR A 361 -10.78 -19.24 26.48
CA THR A 361 -10.06 -18.92 27.71
C THR A 361 -11.01 -18.67 28.89
N PRO A 362 -10.60 -18.93 30.14
CA PRO A 362 -11.43 -18.68 31.34
C PRO A 362 -11.90 -17.23 31.46
N GLU A 363 -11.22 -16.29 30.83
CA GLU A 363 -11.60 -14.89 30.77
C GLU A 363 -12.92 -14.70 30.00
N TYR A 364 -13.06 -15.37 28.87
CA TYR A 364 -14.19 -15.19 27.93
C TYR A 364 -15.23 -16.30 27.96
N ALA A 365 -14.89 -17.47 28.48
CA ALA A 365 -15.81 -18.61 28.57
C ALA A 365 -15.88 -19.20 29.97
N SER A 366 -17.05 -19.73 30.32
CA SER A 366 -17.27 -20.51 31.54
C SER A 366 -18.25 -21.62 31.21
N HIS A 367 -17.88 -22.87 31.55
CA HIS A 367 -18.69 -24.08 31.31
C HIS A 367 -19.20 -24.22 29.86
N GLY A 368 -18.37 -23.80 28.89
CA GLY A 368 -18.72 -23.84 27.44
C GLY A 368 -19.59 -22.69 26.95
N PHE A 369 -19.94 -21.73 27.80
CA PHE A 369 -20.73 -20.56 27.41
C PHE A 369 -19.88 -19.30 27.44
N LEU A 370 -20.02 -18.44 26.37
CA LEU A 370 -19.33 -17.17 26.31
C LEU A 370 -19.90 -16.16 27.31
N ARG A 371 -19.01 -15.45 27.99
CA ARG A 371 -19.32 -14.37 28.92
C ARG A 371 -19.56 -13.07 28.18
N ARG A 372 -20.68 -12.99 27.44
CA ARG A 372 -20.98 -11.88 26.51
C ARG A 372 -20.85 -10.49 27.13
N GLN A 373 -21.25 -10.32 28.40
CA GLN A 373 -21.14 -9.04 29.10
C GLN A 373 -19.68 -8.62 29.30
N VAL A 374 -18.81 -9.54 29.68
CA VAL A 374 -17.36 -9.30 29.83
C VAL A 374 -16.72 -8.96 28.50
N ILE A 375 -17.03 -9.76 27.47
CA ILE A 375 -16.53 -9.56 26.10
C ILE A 375 -16.89 -8.17 25.59
N ASN A 376 -18.16 -7.76 25.70
CA ASN A 376 -18.61 -6.47 25.20
C ASN A 376 -17.99 -5.30 25.97
N GLN A 377 -17.89 -5.40 27.31
CA GLN A 377 -17.27 -4.36 28.12
C GLN A 377 -15.78 -4.17 27.79
N GLN A 378 -15.06 -5.28 27.62
CA GLN A 378 -13.64 -5.23 27.25
C GLN A 378 -13.47 -4.73 25.81
N ALA A 379 -14.32 -5.16 24.89
CA ALA A 379 -14.31 -4.69 23.50
C ALA A 379 -14.55 -3.19 23.39
N ASP A 380 -15.48 -2.62 24.18
CA ASP A 380 -15.70 -1.17 24.22
C ASP A 380 -14.49 -0.41 24.80
N THR A 381 -13.79 -1.02 25.76
CA THR A 381 -12.55 -0.46 26.31
C THR A 381 -11.45 -0.43 25.24
N LEU A 382 -11.19 -1.58 24.59
CA LEU A 382 -10.19 -1.70 23.52
C LEU A 382 -10.55 -0.81 22.31
N ARG A 383 -11.82 -0.74 21.92
CA ARG A 383 -12.28 0.15 20.84
C ARG A 383 -11.89 1.60 21.10
N LYS A 384 -12.04 2.07 22.34
CA LYS A 384 -11.66 3.44 22.74
C LYS A 384 -10.14 3.60 22.81
N GLU A 385 -9.45 2.65 23.45
CA GLU A 385 -7.99 2.68 23.61
C GLU A 385 -7.27 2.67 22.26
N PHE A 386 -7.72 1.82 21.32
CA PHE A 386 -7.13 1.71 19.98
C PHE A 386 -7.74 2.68 18.97
N LEU A 387 -8.55 3.64 19.43
CA LEU A 387 -9.14 4.70 18.59
C LEU A 387 -9.89 4.14 17.37
N VAL A 388 -10.62 3.03 17.53
CA VAL A 388 -11.47 2.47 16.48
C VAL A 388 -12.73 3.31 16.37
N LYS A 389 -12.90 3.98 15.23
CA LYS A 389 -14.08 4.81 14.95
C LYS A 389 -15.25 3.90 14.56
N ALA A 390 -16.13 3.63 15.49
CA ALA A 390 -17.37 2.88 15.34
C ALA A 390 -18.38 3.37 16.40
N PRO A 391 -19.70 3.27 16.17
CA PRO A 391 -20.72 3.63 17.15
C PRO A 391 -20.55 2.87 18.48
N ASP A 392 -20.39 1.54 18.39
CA ASP A 392 -20.22 0.64 19.50
C ASP A 392 -19.40 -0.61 19.11
N SER A 393 -19.14 -1.51 20.05
CA SER A 393 -18.43 -2.77 19.81
C SER A 393 -19.26 -3.85 19.10
N GLN A 394 -20.59 -3.64 18.94
CA GLN A 394 -21.46 -4.56 18.20
C GLN A 394 -21.47 -4.26 16.69
N THR A 395 -20.89 -3.14 16.27
CA THR A 395 -20.72 -2.80 14.87
C THR A 395 -19.97 -3.90 14.12
N HIS A 396 -20.49 -4.35 12.98
CA HIS A 396 -19.84 -5.34 12.14
C HIS A 396 -18.55 -4.77 11.53
N VAL A 397 -17.45 -5.52 11.57
CA VAL A 397 -16.15 -5.00 11.08
C VAL A 397 -16.14 -4.75 9.58
N GLY A 398 -16.99 -5.44 8.81
CA GLY A 398 -17.16 -5.17 7.37
C GLY A 398 -17.69 -3.78 7.03
N ALA A 399 -18.27 -3.05 7.99
CA ALA A 399 -18.72 -1.67 7.82
C ALA A 399 -17.63 -0.62 8.15
N LEU A 400 -16.46 -1.06 8.64
CA LEU A 400 -15.36 -0.17 9.02
C LEU A 400 -14.53 0.25 7.81
N SER A 401 -13.93 1.44 7.89
CA SER A 401 -12.84 1.80 6.97
C SER A 401 -11.62 0.91 7.18
N GLY A 402 -10.78 0.78 6.15
CA GLY A 402 -9.57 -0.04 6.20
C GLY A 402 -8.68 0.23 7.41
N GLY A 403 -8.45 1.50 7.74
CA GLY A 403 -7.67 1.89 8.91
C GLY A 403 -8.33 1.49 10.24
N ASN A 404 -9.65 1.57 10.36
CA ASN A 404 -10.34 1.13 11.57
C ASN A 404 -10.38 -0.40 11.69
N ALA A 405 -10.56 -1.12 10.59
CA ALA A 405 -10.47 -2.57 10.53
C ALA A 405 -9.06 -3.05 10.96
N GLN A 406 -8.00 -2.41 10.48
CA GLN A 406 -6.62 -2.70 10.88
C GLN A 406 -6.38 -2.48 12.37
N LYS A 407 -6.94 -1.41 12.95
CA LYS A 407 -6.87 -1.15 14.40
C LYS A 407 -7.53 -2.24 15.25
N VAL A 408 -8.60 -2.89 14.75
CA VAL A 408 -9.22 -4.04 15.44
C VAL A 408 -8.27 -5.25 15.49
N ILE A 409 -7.58 -5.55 14.36
CA ILE A 409 -6.58 -6.63 14.32
C ILE A 409 -5.44 -6.36 15.31
N ILE A 410 -4.92 -5.14 15.28
CA ILE A 410 -3.83 -4.72 16.16
C ILE A 410 -4.24 -4.74 17.62
N ALA A 411 -5.46 -4.27 17.94
CA ALA A 411 -6.02 -4.33 19.29
C ALA A 411 -6.08 -5.78 19.78
N ARG A 412 -6.57 -6.73 18.97
CA ARG A 412 -6.59 -8.15 19.29
C ARG A 412 -5.18 -8.69 19.55
N ALA A 413 -4.23 -8.40 18.65
CA ALA A 413 -2.88 -8.95 18.72
C ALA A 413 -2.09 -8.40 19.92
N ILE A 414 -2.16 -7.08 20.18
CA ILE A 414 -1.32 -6.40 21.17
C ILE A 414 -1.92 -6.45 22.59
N SER A 415 -3.27 -6.42 22.74
CA SER A 415 -3.91 -6.33 24.05
C SER A 415 -3.61 -7.52 24.98
N LYS A 416 -3.17 -8.63 24.43
CA LYS A 416 -2.77 -9.82 25.18
C LYS A 416 -1.28 -9.85 25.56
N GLN A 417 -0.54 -8.78 25.28
CA GLN A 417 0.89 -8.63 25.58
C GLN A 417 1.71 -9.85 25.14
N PRO A 418 1.73 -10.16 23.84
CA PRO A 418 2.42 -11.35 23.33
C PRO A 418 3.93 -11.25 23.59
N LYS A 419 4.58 -12.40 23.81
CA LYS A 419 6.05 -12.51 23.88
C LYS A 419 6.68 -12.27 22.49
N VAL A 420 6.00 -12.74 21.45
CA VAL A 420 6.41 -12.64 20.04
C VAL A 420 5.26 -12.07 19.23
N LEU A 421 5.53 -11.05 18.42
CA LEU A 421 4.58 -10.51 17.46
C LEU A 421 5.12 -10.65 16.05
N ILE A 422 4.41 -11.39 15.22
CA ILE A 422 4.65 -11.47 13.78
C ILE A 422 3.74 -10.46 13.10
N VAL A 423 4.31 -9.52 12.36
CA VAL A 423 3.59 -8.40 11.75
C VAL A 423 3.84 -8.37 10.25
N ALA A 424 2.80 -8.60 9.45
CA ALA A 424 2.87 -8.51 8.00
C ALA A 424 2.10 -7.30 7.50
N GLN A 425 2.77 -6.45 6.71
CA GLN A 425 2.18 -5.30 6.02
C GLN A 425 1.27 -4.42 6.92
N PRO A 426 1.69 -3.99 8.12
CA PRO A 426 0.80 -3.41 9.12
C PRO A 426 0.09 -2.15 8.67
N THR A 427 0.67 -1.37 7.74
CA THR A 427 0.10 -0.11 7.28
C THR A 427 -0.42 -0.15 5.85
N ARG A 428 -0.46 -1.34 5.22
CA ARG A 428 -0.96 -1.48 3.83
C ARG A 428 -2.42 -1.06 3.72
N GLY A 429 -2.68 -0.06 2.87
CA GLY A 429 -4.03 0.43 2.58
C GLY A 429 -4.72 1.13 3.75
N VAL A 430 -3.95 1.74 4.67
CA VAL A 430 -4.45 2.63 5.70
C VAL A 430 -3.96 4.05 5.47
N ASP A 431 -4.61 5.01 6.10
CA ASP A 431 -4.22 6.43 6.01
C ASP A 431 -2.96 6.73 6.85
N VAL A 432 -2.32 7.88 6.58
CA VAL A 432 -1.07 8.30 7.24
C VAL A 432 -1.24 8.39 8.77
N GLY A 433 -2.37 8.92 9.24
CA GLY A 433 -2.63 9.03 10.67
C GLY A 433 -2.83 7.70 11.35
N ALA A 434 -3.49 6.73 10.67
CA ALA A 434 -3.60 5.36 11.16
C ALA A 434 -2.26 4.63 11.10
N SER A 435 -1.47 4.84 10.02
CA SER A 435 -0.14 4.24 9.89
C SER A 435 0.78 4.64 11.04
N GLU A 436 0.86 5.94 11.36
CA GLU A 436 1.70 6.41 12.46
C GLU A 436 1.21 5.90 13.83
N TYR A 437 -0.11 5.85 14.02
CA TYR A 437 -0.67 5.23 15.22
C TYR A 437 -0.25 3.76 15.38
N ILE A 438 -0.33 2.99 14.28
CA ILE A 438 0.04 1.58 14.24
C ILE A 438 1.52 1.40 14.54
N ARG A 439 2.38 2.14 13.87
CA ARG A 439 3.83 2.14 14.08
C ARG A 439 4.20 2.44 15.53
N ARG A 440 3.56 3.42 16.14
CA ARG A 440 3.74 3.74 17.55
C ARG A 440 3.33 2.57 18.45
N ARG A 441 2.17 1.92 18.23
CA ARG A 441 1.73 0.79 19.05
C ARG A 441 2.67 -0.43 18.93
N ILE A 442 3.25 -0.66 17.77
CA ILE A 442 4.26 -1.71 17.57
C ILE A 442 5.54 -1.39 18.37
N ARG A 443 6.01 -0.13 18.34
CA ARG A 443 7.17 0.32 19.14
C ARG A 443 6.90 0.21 20.64
N GLU A 444 5.75 0.68 21.09
CA GLU A 444 5.35 0.56 22.51
C GLU A 444 5.39 -0.90 22.98
N LEU A 445 4.91 -1.85 22.15
CA LEU A 445 4.99 -3.28 22.47
C LEU A 445 6.45 -3.79 22.51
N ARG A 446 7.31 -3.39 21.54
CA ARG A 446 8.75 -3.67 21.58
C ARG A 446 9.37 -3.22 22.90
N ASP A 447 9.07 -1.99 23.32
CA ASP A 447 9.63 -1.37 24.51
C ASP A 447 9.20 -2.08 25.80
N THR A 448 8.11 -2.86 25.77
CA THR A 448 7.74 -3.77 26.88
C THR A 448 8.54 -5.07 26.91
N GLY A 449 9.41 -5.31 25.93
CA GLY A 449 10.27 -6.49 25.83
C GLY A 449 9.79 -7.57 24.86
N ALA A 450 8.75 -7.32 24.05
CA ALA A 450 8.34 -8.27 23.02
C ALA A 450 9.37 -8.38 21.89
N ALA A 451 9.55 -9.59 21.36
CA ALA A 451 10.30 -9.84 20.12
C ALA A 451 9.35 -9.66 18.93
N ILE A 452 9.74 -8.85 17.94
CA ILE A 452 8.86 -8.51 16.80
C ILE A 452 9.53 -8.85 15.48
N LEU A 453 8.87 -9.65 14.64
CA LEU A 453 9.22 -9.83 13.24
C LEU A 453 8.29 -8.97 12.39
N LEU A 454 8.87 -8.01 11.68
CA LEU A 454 8.16 -7.13 10.75
C LEU A 454 8.45 -7.55 9.32
N VAL A 455 7.42 -7.81 8.53
CA VAL A 455 7.52 -8.04 7.09
C VAL A 455 6.72 -6.97 6.38
N SER A 456 7.37 -6.15 5.56
CA SER A 456 6.71 -5.11 4.78
C SER A 456 7.35 -4.96 3.40
N ALA A 457 6.52 -4.73 2.38
CA ALA A 457 6.97 -4.32 1.06
C ALA A 457 7.33 -2.82 1.02
N ASP A 458 6.86 -2.05 2.00
CA ASP A 458 7.23 -0.64 2.17
C ASP A 458 8.61 -0.56 2.85
N LEU A 459 9.62 -0.26 2.04
CA LEU A 459 11.00 -0.15 2.50
C LEU A 459 11.16 0.93 3.57
N ASP A 460 10.45 2.05 3.45
CA ASP A 460 10.45 3.11 4.45
C ASP A 460 9.91 2.61 5.79
N GLU A 461 8.88 1.77 5.77
CA GLU A 461 8.34 1.17 7.00
C GLU A 461 9.34 0.24 7.66
N VAL A 462 9.99 -0.63 6.86
CA VAL A 462 11.05 -1.52 7.38
C VAL A 462 12.19 -0.73 7.99
N MET A 463 12.71 0.28 7.28
CA MET A 463 13.83 1.11 7.74
C MET A 463 13.49 1.95 8.98
N GLN A 464 12.25 2.45 9.09
CA GLN A 464 11.83 3.30 10.19
C GLN A 464 11.49 2.54 11.47
N LEU A 465 11.00 1.31 11.36
CA LEU A 465 10.56 0.54 12.53
C LEU A 465 11.60 -0.44 13.04
N SER A 466 12.46 -0.97 12.18
CA SER A 466 13.35 -2.07 12.53
C SER A 466 14.60 -1.59 13.27
N ASP A 467 15.04 -2.39 14.23
CA ASP A 467 16.34 -2.26 14.87
C ASP A 467 17.43 -2.95 14.03
N ARG A 468 17.07 -4.07 13.39
CA ARG A 468 17.90 -4.87 12.48
C ARG A 468 17.05 -5.30 11.28
N ILE A 469 17.69 -5.41 10.12
CA ILE A 469 17.03 -5.79 8.86
C ILE A 469 17.70 -7.05 8.31
N ALA A 470 16.89 -8.04 7.95
CA ALA A 470 17.29 -9.18 7.15
C ALA A 470 16.71 -9.07 5.75
N VAL A 471 17.51 -9.35 4.73
CA VAL A 471 17.08 -9.32 3.33
C VAL A 471 16.78 -10.73 2.85
N ILE A 472 15.59 -10.96 2.35
CA ILE A 472 15.20 -12.22 1.74
C ILE A 472 15.21 -12.10 0.22
N TYR A 473 15.91 -13.02 -0.45
CA TYR A 473 15.96 -13.15 -1.90
C TYR A 473 15.94 -14.62 -2.30
N GLU A 474 15.07 -15.00 -3.24
CA GLU A 474 14.89 -16.38 -3.71
C GLU A 474 14.82 -17.42 -2.57
N GLY A 475 14.04 -17.10 -1.53
CA GLY A 475 13.81 -18.01 -0.39
C GLY A 475 14.96 -18.16 0.58
N ARG A 476 15.98 -17.30 0.54
CA ARG A 476 17.14 -17.31 1.45
C ARG A 476 17.31 -15.96 2.12
N ILE A 477 17.81 -15.95 3.35
CA ILE A 477 18.31 -14.72 3.97
C ILE A 477 19.72 -14.48 3.43
N VAL A 478 19.84 -13.46 2.57
CA VAL A 478 21.12 -13.16 1.87
C VAL A 478 21.96 -12.13 2.60
N TYR A 479 21.35 -11.31 3.45
CA TYR A 479 22.05 -10.29 4.23
C TYR A 479 21.31 -9.94 5.51
N GLU A 480 22.05 -9.55 6.54
CA GLU A 480 21.52 -9.10 7.81
C GLU A 480 22.40 -7.99 8.38
N THR A 481 21.78 -6.89 8.85
CA THR A 481 22.51 -5.71 9.32
C THR A 481 21.66 -4.88 10.29
N PRO A 482 22.27 -4.08 11.17
CA PRO A 482 21.54 -2.99 11.85
C PRO A 482 20.88 -2.06 10.82
N ALA A 483 19.68 -1.59 11.15
CA ALA A 483 18.86 -0.86 10.18
C ALA A 483 19.38 0.55 9.80
N ASP A 484 20.45 1.04 10.46
CA ASP A 484 21.10 2.34 10.20
C ASP A 484 22.37 2.24 9.34
N VAL A 485 22.73 1.05 8.92
CA VAL A 485 24.00 0.81 8.18
C VAL A 485 23.84 0.98 6.68
N LEU A 486 22.67 0.62 6.12
CA LEU A 486 22.43 0.69 4.68
C LEU A 486 21.47 1.85 4.33
N SER A 487 21.70 2.45 3.18
CA SER A 487 20.74 3.34 2.54
C SER A 487 19.59 2.56 1.89
N ASP A 488 18.47 3.25 1.60
CA ASP A 488 17.34 2.72 0.84
C ASP A 488 17.75 2.16 -0.54
N VAL A 489 18.71 2.79 -1.20
CA VAL A 489 19.25 2.34 -2.50
C VAL A 489 20.02 1.02 -2.35
N GLU A 490 20.93 0.93 -1.38
CA GLU A 490 21.73 -0.29 -1.14
C GLU A 490 20.84 -1.45 -0.72
N LEU A 491 19.84 -1.18 0.13
CA LEU A 491 18.88 -2.19 0.54
C LEU A 491 18.01 -2.66 -0.65
N GLY A 492 17.59 -1.72 -1.51
CA GLY A 492 16.88 -2.04 -2.76
C GLY A 492 17.72 -2.92 -3.71
N MET A 493 19.01 -2.68 -3.83
CA MET A 493 19.93 -3.51 -4.61
C MET A 493 20.01 -4.95 -4.08
N LEU A 494 20.15 -5.12 -2.77
CA LEU A 494 20.17 -6.46 -2.14
C LEU A 494 18.85 -7.21 -2.36
N MET A 495 17.72 -6.52 -2.30
CA MET A 495 16.39 -7.10 -2.55
C MET A 495 16.22 -7.59 -3.99
N THR A 496 17.01 -7.09 -4.94
CA THR A 496 17.02 -7.50 -6.36
C THR A 496 18.10 -8.53 -6.70
N GLY A 497 18.82 -9.03 -5.70
CA GLY A 497 19.81 -10.10 -5.86
C GLY A 497 21.25 -9.63 -6.08
N THR A 498 21.54 -8.32 -5.93
CA THR A 498 22.94 -7.84 -5.89
C THR A 498 23.63 -8.45 -4.67
N SER A 499 24.82 -9.01 -4.86
CA SER A 499 25.54 -9.62 -3.74
C SER A 499 26.11 -8.57 -2.78
N PRO A 500 26.27 -8.89 -1.47
CA PRO A 500 26.90 -7.98 -0.51
C PRO A 500 28.35 -7.60 -0.86
N GLU A 501 29.02 -8.41 -1.67
CA GLU A 501 30.38 -8.15 -2.14
C GLU A 501 30.41 -7.08 -3.23
N GLU A 502 29.43 -7.10 -4.13
CA GLU A 502 29.27 -6.11 -5.20
C GLU A 502 28.92 -4.73 -4.64
N LEU A 503 28.11 -4.65 -3.56
CA LEU A 503 27.82 -3.38 -2.88
C LEU A 503 29.07 -2.68 -2.35
N LYS A 504 30.02 -3.44 -1.80
CA LYS A 504 31.29 -2.87 -1.30
C LYS A 504 32.18 -2.30 -2.42
N GLY A 505 31.99 -2.77 -3.66
CA GLY A 505 32.69 -2.27 -4.85
C GLY A 505 32.15 -0.93 -5.37
N VAL A 506 30.85 -0.67 -5.19
CA VAL A 506 30.18 0.56 -5.67
C VAL A 506 30.54 1.77 -4.77
N GLY A 507 30.76 1.56 -3.47
CA GLY A 507 31.13 2.61 -2.51
C GLY A 507 32.57 3.19 -2.67
N ASN A 508 33.44 2.55 -3.43
CA ASN A 508 34.83 2.99 -3.65
C ASN A 508 35.06 3.72 -4.98
N GLY A 509 34.00 3.98 -5.75
CA GLY A 509 34.09 4.60 -7.09
C GLY A 509 33.69 6.07 -7.18
N SER A 510 33.42 6.75 -6.08
CA SER A 510 33.01 8.16 -6.07
C SER A 510 33.89 8.96 -5.11
N VAL A 511 35.06 9.38 -5.57
CA VAL A 511 35.84 10.52 -5.04
C VAL A 511 36.13 11.43 -6.21
#